data_eaf4cee8895b2a0fdab5c0923f527b01
#
_entry.id   eaf4cee8895b2a0fdab5c0923f527b01
#
_cell.length_a   1.000
_cell.length_b   1.000
_cell.length_c   1.000
_cell.angle_alpha   90.00
_cell.angle_beta   90.00
_cell.angle_gamma   90.00
#
_symmetry.space_group_name_H-M   'P 1'
#
loop_
_entity.id
_entity.type
_entity.pdbx_description
1 polymer ?
#
loop_
_entity_poly.entity_id
_entity_poly.type
_entity_poly.pdbx_seq_one_letter_code
_entity_poly.pdbx_strand_id
1 'polypeptide(L)'
;MKNAIFAYLKAHPPALELFNRLAQSGNIYLIGGVLREFLDHGTISNLRDIDIIVDIRNRDLWNETLTKYALRCNRFGGYKLVCDGLLIDTWPVEQTWAFREKIINCSPNEYISMLPETVFLNIDGIIYDWTQEKWEDTKYRQALASKTLDVVLAPNPQVLLNIVRTFVLKHRYSLCLSSELKRIIREEF
;
A
#
# COMPACT_ATOMS: atom_id res chain seq x y z
N MET A 1 10.65 9.03 7.06
CA MET A 1 10.09 8.42 5.84
C MET A 1 10.29 9.32 4.63
N LYS A 2 9.70 10.53 4.61
CA LYS A 2 9.74 11.47 3.48
C LYS A 2 11.16 11.77 3.00
N ASN A 3 12.07 12.12 3.92
CA ASN A 3 13.48 12.38 3.59
C ASN A 3 14.19 11.16 2.98
N ALA A 4 13.88 9.95 3.42
CA ALA A 4 14.49 8.74 2.86
C ALA A 4 14.04 8.49 1.41
N ILE A 5 12.75 8.66 1.12
CA ILE A 5 12.22 8.58 -0.26
C ILE A 5 12.82 9.69 -1.11
N PHE A 6 12.84 10.94 -0.64
CA PHE A 6 13.44 12.04 -1.39
C PHE A 6 14.93 11.87 -1.65
N ALA A 7 15.68 11.29 -0.71
CA ALA A 7 17.11 11.00 -0.94
C ALA A 7 17.29 10.03 -2.11
N TYR A 8 16.45 8.99 -2.20
CA TYR A 8 16.44 8.07 -3.33
C TYR A 8 16.02 8.78 -4.64
N LEU A 9 14.88 9.49 -4.62
CA LEU A 9 14.33 10.15 -5.81
C LEU A 9 15.24 11.24 -6.38
N LYS A 10 16.00 11.95 -5.55
CA LYS A 10 16.99 12.96 -6.01
C LYS A 10 18.08 12.35 -6.89
N ALA A 11 18.42 11.09 -6.69
CA ALA A 11 19.37 10.37 -7.56
C ALA A 11 18.72 9.95 -8.89
N HIS A 12 17.39 10.05 -9.02
CA HIS A 12 16.59 9.62 -10.17
C HIS A 12 15.61 10.73 -10.59
N PRO A 13 16.10 11.82 -11.25
CA PRO A 13 15.28 13.01 -11.54
C PRO A 13 13.96 12.73 -12.27
N PRO A 14 13.89 11.79 -13.26
CA PRO A 14 12.60 11.48 -13.89
C PRO A 14 11.59 10.84 -12.93
N ALA A 15 12.05 9.98 -12.01
CA ALA A 15 11.20 9.38 -10.99
C ALA A 15 10.73 10.43 -9.96
N LEU A 16 11.59 11.40 -9.63
CA LEU A 16 11.21 12.54 -8.80
C LEU A 16 10.12 13.39 -9.47
N GLU A 17 10.23 13.65 -10.77
CA GLU A 17 9.19 14.38 -11.52
C GLU A 17 7.86 13.63 -11.45
N LEU A 18 7.85 12.32 -11.73
CA LEU A 18 6.64 11.49 -11.64
C LEU A 18 6.02 11.57 -10.25
N PHE A 19 6.82 11.40 -9.21
CA PHE A 19 6.34 11.45 -7.82
C PHE A 19 5.72 12.82 -7.47
N ASN A 20 6.36 13.91 -7.91
CA ASN A 20 5.84 15.27 -7.71
C ASN A 20 4.52 15.51 -8.47
N ARG A 21 4.37 14.97 -9.68
CA ARG A 21 3.11 15.06 -10.43
C ARG A 21 1.97 14.33 -9.71
N LEU A 22 2.24 13.13 -9.16
CA LEU A 22 1.26 12.41 -8.34
C LEU A 22 0.87 13.24 -7.10
N ALA A 23 1.84 13.81 -6.39
CA ALA A 23 1.59 14.64 -5.21
C ALA A 23 0.83 15.94 -5.53
N GLN A 24 0.99 16.50 -6.73
CA GLN A 24 0.24 17.67 -7.20
C GLN A 24 -1.16 17.29 -7.72
N SER A 25 -1.37 16.05 -8.12
CA SER A 25 -2.70 15.58 -8.54
C SER A 25 -3.66 15.35 -7.38
N GLY A 26 -3.17 15.21 -6.15
CA GLY A 26 -3.97 14.99 -4.95
C GLY A 26 -3.15 14.71 -3.71
N ASN A 27 -3.83 14.38 -2.62
CA ASN A 27 -3.13 13.87 -1.43
C ASN A 27 -2.68 12.44 -1.69
N ILE A 28 -1.43 12.14 -1.39
CA ILE A 28 -0.89 10.79 -1.57
C ILE A 28 -0.65 10.10 -0.24
N TYR A 29 -0.97 8.81 -0.24
CA TYR A 29 -0.81 7.89 0.88
C TYR A 29 0.06 6.73 0.43
N LEU A 30 1.16 6.52 1.11
CA LEU A 30 2.00 5.35 0.87
C LEU A 30 1.48 4.17 1.67
N ILE A 31 1.59 2.98 1.11
CA ILE A 31 1.25 1.72 1.77
C ILE A 31 2.27 0.64 1.45
N GLY A 32 2.12 -0.54 2.02
CA GLY A 32 2.81 -1.75 1.58
C GLY A 32 4.26 -1.92 2.06
N GLY A 33 5.04 -2.57 1.21
CA GLY A 33 6.36 -3.09 1.57
C GLY A 33 7.40 -2.04 1.93
N VAL A 34 7.38 -0.91 1.24
CA VAL A 34 8.33 0.20 1.46
C VAL A 34 8.22 0.78 2.87
N LEU A 35 7.01 0.83 3.42
CA LEU A 35 6.79 1.33 4.78
C LEU A 35 7.35 0.38 5.83
N ARG A 36 7.16 -0.94 5.63
CA ARG A 36 7.74 -1.95 6.52
C ARG A 36 9.27 -1.93 6.47
N GLU A 37 9.86 -1.84 5.28
CA GLU A 37 11.32 -1.74 5.14
C GLU A 37 11.88 -0.54 5.90
N PHE A 38 11.22 0.60 5.78
CA PHE A 38 11.64 1.80 6.51
C PHE A 38 11.49 1.65 8.04
N LEU A 39 10.40 1.05 8.51
CA LEU A 39 10.19 0.82 9.96
C LEU A 39 11.18 -0.21 10.52
N ASP A 40 11.55 -1.22 9.72
CA ASP A 40 12.51 -2.26 10.11
C ASP A 40 13.95 -1.73 10.17
N HIS A 41 14.34 -0.84 9.24
CA HIS A 41 15.75 -0.49 9.02
C HIS A 41 16.08 1.01 9.16
N GLY A 42 15.06 1.88 9.28
CA GLY A 42 15.22 3.34 9.29
C GLY A 42 15.66 3.94 7.95
N THR A 43 15.90 3.10 6.95
CA THR A 43 16.36 3.49 5.60
C THR A 43 15.60 2.71 4.53
N ILE A 44 15.67 3.20 3.29
CA ILE A 44 15.17 2.49 2.10
C ILE A 44 16.39 2.22 1.22
N SER A 45 16.85 0.98 1.22
CA SER A 45 18.09 0.60 0.53
C SER A 45 17.86 0.19 -0.93
N ASN A 46 16.70 -0.36 -1.22
CA ASN A 46 16.36 -0.87 -2.56
C ASN A 46 14.90 -0.58 -2.87
N LEU A 47 14.62 0.64 -3.31
CA LEU A 47 13.29 1.06 -3.70
C LEU A 47 12.93 0.45 -5.07
N ARG A 48 12.33 -0.75 -5.06
CA ARG A 48 11.92 -1.42 -6.28
C ARG A 48 10.50 -1.03 -6.69
N ASP A 49 9.58 -1.12 -5.75
CA ASP A 49 8.16 -0.88 -5.97
C ASP A 49 7.62 0.04 -4.86
N ILE A 50 6.84 1.04 -5.24
CA ILE A 50 6.11 1.90 -4.30
C ILE A 50 4.62 1.75 -4.58
N ASP A 51 3.84 1.46 -3.54
CA ASP A 51 2.38 1.47 -3.61
C ASP A 51 1.86 2.83 -3.13
N ILE A 52 1.13 3.55 -4.00
CA ILE A 52 0.62 4.90 -3.75
C ILE A 52 -0.88 4.96 -3.98
N ILE A 53 -1.62 5.35 -2.95
CA ILE A 53 -3.04 5.70 -3.07
C ILE A 53 -3.14 7.21 -3.21
N VAL A 54 -4.02 7.68 -4.12
CA VAL A 54 -4.21 9.10 -4.38
C VAL A 54 -5.67 9.49 -4.10
N ASP A 55 -5.86 10.43 -3.18
CA ASP A 55 -7.11 11.18 -3.04
C ASP A 55 -7.07 12.34 -4.04
N ILE A 56 -7.66 12.09 -5.24
CA ILE A 56 -7.48 12.95 -6.41
C ILE A 56 -8.23 14.27 -6.23
N ARG A 57 -7.53 15.39 -6.40
CA ARG A 57 -8.06 16.75 -6.38
C ARG A 57 -7.93 17.45 -7.73
N ASN A 58 -6.92 17.08 -8.53
CA ASN A 58 -6.71 17.57 -9.88
C ASN A 58 -6.76 16.39 -10.86
N ARG A 59 -7.95 16.15 -11.42
CA ARG A 59 -8.23 15.03 -12.32
C ARG A 59 -7.47 15.17 -13.65
N ASP A 60 -7.29 16.37 -14.14
CA ASP A 60 -6.60 16.60 -15.41
C ASP A 60 -5.13 16.25 -15.28
N LEU A 61 -4.45 16.74 -14.25
CA LEU A 61 -3.05 16.40 -13.99
C LEU A 61 -2.86 14.90 -13.71
N TRP A 62 -3.82 14.27 -13.02
CA TRP A 62 -3.81 12.81 -12.84
C TRP A 62 -3.84 12.08 -14.19
N ASN A 63 -4.78 12.43 -15.07
CA ASN A 63 -4.93 11.82 -16.39
C ASN A 63 -3.70 12.05 -17.27
N GLU A 64 -3.15 13.26 -17.29
CA GLU A 64 -1.90 13.57 -17.99
C GLU A 64 -0.73 12.72 -17.48
N THR A 65 -0.64 12.56 -16.15
CA THR A 65 0.41 11.74 -15.53
C THR A 65 0.28 10.29 -15.94
N LEU A 66 -0.93 9.75 -15.95
CA LEU A 66 -1.18 8.38 -16.45
C LEU A 66 -0.83 8.24 -17.93
N THR A 67 -1.24 9.21 -18.77
CA THR A 67 -0.93 9.19 -20.19
C THR A 67 0.58 9.14 -20.47
N LYS A 68 1.36 9.86 -19.64
CA LYS A 68 2.82 9.94 -19.81
C LYS A 68 3.57 8.71 -19.28
N TYR A 69 3.13 8.12 -18.16
CA TYR A 69 3.93 7.16 -17.39
C TYR A 69 3.30 5.79 -17.21
N ALA A 70 1.99 5.60 -17.52
CA ALA A 70 1.35 4.31 -17.29
C ALA A 70 1.81 3.25 -18.27
N LEU A 71 2.39 2.19 -17.74
CA LEU A 71 2.72 0.98 -18.49
C LEU A 71 1.47 0.15 -18.75
N ARG A 72 0.62 0.01 -17.73
CA ARG A 72 -0.63 -0.76 -17.81
C ARG A 72 -1.62 -0.34 -16.75
N CYS A 73 -2.90 -0.57 -17.03
CA CYS A 73 -3.98 -0.57 -16.05
C CYS A 73 -4.29 -2.03 -15.66
N ASN A 74 -4.51 -2.28 -14.38
CA ASN A 74 -4.93 -3.60 -13.91
C ASN A 74 -6.47 -3.71 -13.85
N ARG A 75 -6.98 -4.93 -13.71
CA ARG A 75 -8.44 -5.21 -13.64
C ARG A 75 -9.14 -4.56 -12.44
N PHE A 76 -8.41 -4.05 -11.48
CA PHE A 76 -8.92 -3.42 -10.27
C PHE A 76 -8.93 -1.88 -10.36
N GLY A 77 -8.61 -1.30 -11.53
CA GLY A 77 -8.59 0.15 -11.74
C GLY A 77 -7.31 0.84 -11.24
N GLY A 78 -6.32 0.05 -10.85
CA GLY A 78 -4.99 0.56 -10.51
C GLY A 78 -4.05 0.61 -11.72
N TYR A 79 -3.05 1.45 -11.65
CA TYR A 79 -2.07 1.68 -12.71
C TYR A 79 -0.67 1.33 -12.23
N LYS A 80 0.07 0.65 -13.08
CA LYS A 80 1.51 0.48 -12.91
C LYS A 80 2.22 1.53 -13.74
N LEU A 81 2.95 2.40 -13.06
CA LEU A 81 3.78 3.43 -13.68
C LEU A 81 5.23 2.98 -13.64
N VAL A 82 5.98 3.34 -14.67
CA VAL A 82 7.42 3.02 -14.76
C VAL A 82 8.19 4.28 -15.11
N CYS A 83 9.21 4.58 -14.34
CA CYS A 83 10.10 5.69 -14.63
C CYS A 83 11.49 5.42 -14.06
N ASP A 84 12.51 5.44 -14.92
CA ASP A 84 13.93 5.30 -14.51
C ASP A 84 14.20 4.06 -13.61
N GLY A 85 13.57 2.93 -13.96
CA GLY A 85 13.68 1.68 -13.20
C GLY A 85 12.81 1.59 -11.95
N LEU A 86 12.21 2.70 -11.51
CA LEU A 86 11.24 2.71 -10.42
C LEU A 86 9.86 2.26 -10.93
N LEU A 87 9.26 1.34 -10.21
CA LEU A 87 7.87 0.92 -10.39
C LEU A 87 7.00 1.58 -9.33
N ILE A 88 5.88 2.17 -9.76
CA ILE A 88 4.86 2.71 -8.86
C ILE A 88 3.55 2.02 -9.20
N ASP A 89 2.98 1.31 -8.23
CA ASP A 89 1.60 0.88 -8.30
C ASP A 89 0.72 1.96 -7.66
N THR A 90 -0.21 2.53 -8.43
CA THR A 90 -1.02 3.64 -7.94
C THR A 90 -2.48 3.51 -8.34
N TRP A 91 -3.38 4.00 -7.48
CA TRP A 91 -4.81 4.04 -7.76
C TRP A 91 -5.50 5.16 -6.98
N PRO A 92 -6.63 5.67 -7.49
CA PRO A 92 -7.50 6.55 -6.74
C PRO A 92 -8.04 5.87 -5.49
N VAL A 93 -8.20 6.59 -4.39
CA VAL A 93 -8.65 6.01 -3.11
C VAL A 93 -10.00 5.29 -3.25
N GLU A 94 -10.93 5.85 -4.03
CA GLU A 94 -12.23 5.26 -4.32
C GLU A 94 -12.17 3.95 -5.13
N GLN A 95 -11.03 3.69 -5.79
CA GLN A 95 -10.76 2.46 -6.52
C GLN A 95 -10.06 1.38 -5.66
N THR A 96 -9.82 1.67 -4.38
CA THR A 96 -9.40 0.61 -3.44
C THR A 96 -10.42 -0.52 -3.49
N TRP A 97 -9.95 -1.74 -3.77
CA TRP A 97 -10.82 -2.88 -4.08
C TRP A 97 -11.96 -3.06 -3.06
N ALA A 98 -11.64 -2.97 -1.77
CA ALA A 98 -12.62 -3.16 -0.70
C ALA A 98 -13.75 -2.11 -0.70
N PHE A 99 -13.47 -0.89 -1.14
CA PHE A 99 -14.47 0.18 -1.28
C PHE A 99 -15.27 0.03 -2.57
N ARG A 100 -14.57 -0.20 -3.69
CA ARG A 100 -15.20 -0.36 -5.00
C ARG A 100 -16.17 -1.54 -5.04
N GLU A 101 -15.80 -2.67 -4.46
CA GLU A 101 -16.64 -3.87 -4.39
C GLU A 101 -17.61 -3.83 -3.19
N LYS A 102 -17.64 -2.71 -2.44
CA LYS A 102 -18.52 -2.52 -1.27
C LYS A 102 -18.38 -3.60 -0.19
N ILE A 103 -17.19 -4.19 -0.07
CA ILE A 103 -16.85 -5.12 1.02
C ILE A 103 -16.79 -4.34 2.34
N ILE A 104 -16.19 -3.15 2.30
CA ILE A 104 -16.25 -2.16 3.37
C ILE A 104 -17.24 -1.08 2.92
N ASN A 105 -18.34 -0.95 3.65
CA ASN A 105 -19.33 0.05 3.37
C ASN A 105 -19.07 1.29 4.26
N CYS A 106 -18.50 2.32 3.67
CA CYS A 106 -18.20 3.60 4.33
C CYS A 106 -18.43 4.77 3.36
N SER A 107 -18.58 5.96 3.91
CA SER A 107 -18.72 7.18 3.12
C SER A 107 -17.37 7.62 2.52
N PRO A 108 -17.36 8.41 1.44
CA PRO A 108 -16.11 8.91 0.85
C PRO A 108 -15.20 9.66 1.84
N ASN A 109 -15.77 10.35 2.82
CA ASN A 109 -15.00 11.07 3.85
C ASN A 109 -14.27 10.13 4.81
N GLU A 110 -14.66 8.87 4.87
CA GLU A 110 -14.08 7.85 5.75
C GLU A 110 -13.03 7.00 5.02
N TYR A 111 -12.89 7.09 3.69
CA TYR A 111 -11.97 6.24 2.93
C TYR A 111 -10.57 6.22 3.51
N ILE A 112 -10.01 7.37 3.85
CA ILE A 112 -8.63 7.47 4.34
C ILE A 112 -8.48 6.78 5.69
N SER A 113 -9.39 7.01 6.64
CA SER A 113 -9.35 6.38 7.96
C SER A 113 -9.59 4.86 7.91
N MET A 114 -10.30 4.40 6.86
CA MET A 114 -10.61 2.99 6.66
C MET A 114 -9.56 2.23 5.83
N LEU A 115 -8.55 2.89 5.26
CA LEU A 115 -7.50 2.22 4.48
C LEU A 115 -6.80 1.08 5.25
N PRO A 116 -6.46 1.20 6.56
CA PRO A 116 -5.87 0.09 7.31
C PRO A 116 -6.78 -1.14 7.45
N GLU A 117 -8.09 -0.98 7.21
CA GLU A 117 -9.06 -2.07 7.23
C GLU A 117 -9.18 -2.81 5.89
N THR A 118 -8.59 -2.27 4.81
CA THR A 118 -8.72 -2.82 3.45
C THR A 118 -7.68 -3.89 3.12
N VAL A 119 -6.74 -4.15 4.01
CA VAL A 119 -5.64 -5.10 3.83
C VAL A 119 -6.03 -6.50 4.30
N PHE A 120 -5.37 -7.52 3.76
CA PHE A 120 -5.61 -8.90 4.19
C PHE A 120 -5.00 -9.19 5.58
N LEU A 121 -3.75 -8.78 5.81
CA LEU A 121 -3.04 -9.05 7.07
C LEU A 121 -2.88 -7.78 7.92
N ASN A 122 -2.97 -7.93 9.24
CA ASN A 122 -2.78 -6.84 10.20
C ASN A 122 -1.41 -6.16 10.08
N ILE A 123 -0.35 -6.89 9.74
CA ILE A 123 1.00 -6.35 9.52
C ILE A 123 1.11 -5.48 8.26
N ASP A 124 0.15 -5.56 7.35
CA ASP A 124 0.05 -4.71 6.16
C ASP A 124 -0.77 -3.44 6.40
N GLY A 125 -1.43 -3.33 7.56
CA GLY A 125 -2.22 -2.16 7.97
C GLY A 125 -1.34 -0.98 8.38
N ILE A 126 -0.51 -0.52 7.46
CA ILE A 126 0.40 0.62 7.62
C ILE A 126 0.11 1.62 6.52
N ILE A 127 -0.12 2.87 6.90
CA ILE A 127 -0.31 3.98 5.98
C ILE A 127 0.64 5.12 6.38
N TYR A 128 1.20 5.79 5.40
CA TYR A 128 1.92 7.04 5.59
C TYR A 128 1.28 8.15 4.76
N ASP A 129 0.65 9.12 5.44
CA ASP A 129 0.17 10.34 4.81
C ASP A 129 1.38 11.22 4.44
N TRP A 130 1.63 11.33 3.14
CA TRP A 130 2.76 12.10 2.63
C TRP A 130 2.63 13.60 2.86
N THR A 131 1.40 14.12 2.81
CA THR A 131 1.12 15.55 2.93
C THR A 131 1.25 16.01 4.39
N GLN A 132 0.66 15.25 5.31
CA GLN A 132 0.69 15.56 6.74
C GLN A 132 1.89 14.96 7.47
N GLU A 133 2.67 14.13 6.81
CA GLU A 133 3.82 13.39 7.37
C GLU A 133 3.43 12.52 8.59
N LYS A 134 2.21 11.97 8.55
CA LYS A 134 1.66 11.17 9.64
C LYS A 134 1.63 9.69 9.31
N TRP A 135 1.90 8.89 10.33
CA TRP A 135 1.78 7.44 10.29
C TRP A 135 0.45 6.98 10.86
N GLU A 136 -0.17 6.02 10.20
CA GLU A 136 -1.18 5.14 10.78
C GLU A 136 -0.61 3.73 10.72
N ASP A 137 -0.08 3.24 11.85
CA ASP A 137 0.63 1.97 11.96
C ASP A 137 0.18 1.14 13.17
N THR A 138 -0.99 1.44 13.70
CA THR A 138 -1.55 0.80 14.91
C THR A 138 -1.63 -0.71 14.74
N LYS A 139 -2.19 -1.21 13.63
CA LYS A 139 -2.32 -2.65 13.36
C LYS A 139 -0.96 -3.34 13.23
N TYR A 140 -0.01 -2.71 12.56
CA TYR A 140 1.35 -3.21 12.43
C TYR A 140 2.03 -3.36 13.80
N ARG A 141 1.98 -2.31 14.63
CA ARG A 141 2.57 -2.34 15.98
C ARG A 141 1.91 -3.39 16.86
N GLN A 142 0.59 -3.54 16.79
CA GLN A 142 -0.14 -4.57 17.52
C GLN A 142 0.26 -5.97 17.07
N ALA A 143 0.41 -6.21 15.75
CA ALA A 143 0.88 -7.48 15.22
C ALA A 143 2.26 -7.87 15.77
N LEU A 144 3.20 -6.93 15.81
CA LEU A 144 4.53 -7.16 16.35
C LEU A 144 4.52 -7.35 17.87
N ALA A 145 3.75 -6.55 18.62
CA ALA A 145 3.66 -6.63 20.07
C ALA A 145 3.03 -7.96 20.51
N SER A 146 1.96 -8.39 19.87
CA SER A 146 1.30 -9.68 20.14
C SER A 146 2.02 -10.88 19.53
N LYS A 147 3.03 -10.64 18.69
CA LYS A 147 3.72 -11.67 17.88
C LYS A 147 2.74 -12.53 17.06
N THR A 148 1.67 -11.91 16.55
CA THR A 148 0.59 -12.63 15.86
C THR A 148 0.24 -11.98 14.54
N LEU A 149 0.30 -12.78 13.47
CA LEU A 149 -0.34 -12.45 12.19
C LEU A 149 -1.82 -12.81 12.29
N ASP A 150 -2.65 -11.84 11.97
CA ASP A 150 -4.10 -12.02 11.92
C ASP A 150 -4.68 -11.45 10.64
N VAL A 151 -5.85 -11.96 10.27
CA VAL A 151 -6.59 -11.44 9.13
C VAL A 151 -7.37 -10.18 9.55
N VAL A 152 -7.32 -9.16 8.69
CA VAL A 152 -8.12 -7.94 8.85
C VAL A 152 -9.35 -8.01 7.95
N LEU A 153 -9.13 -8.27 6.65
CA LEU A 153 -10.21 -8.40 5.68
C LEU A 153 -10.08 -9.74 4.95
N ALA A 154 -10.90 -10.72 5.37
CA ALA A 154 -10.89 -12.07 4.78
C ALA A 154 -11.29 -12.09 3.30
N PRO A 155 -12.37 -11.43 2.85
CA PRO A 155 -12.65 -11.31 1.42
C PRO A 155 -11.48 -10.61 0.71
N ASN A 156 -10.88 -11.28 -0.26
CA ASN A 156 -9.74 -10.74 -1.02
C ASN A 156 -9.66 -11.40 -2.41
N PRO A 157 -9.44 -10.64 -3.49
CA PRO A 157 -9.38 -11.18 -4.84
C PRO A 157 -8.11 -12.02 -5.11
N GLN A 158 -7.17 -12.06 -4.19
CA GLN A 158 -5.88 -12.74 -4.30
C GLN A 158 -5.57 -13.56 -3.05
N VAL A 159 -6.57 -14.28 -2.51
CA VAL A 159 -6.43 -15.06 -1.27
C VAL A 159 -5.21 -15.97 -1.29
N LEU A 160 -5.01 -16.77 -2.34
CA LEU A 160 -3.88 -17.69 -2.43
C LEU A 160 -2.53 -16.97 -2.38
N LEU A 161 -2.39 -15.83 -3.08
CA LEU A 161 -1.17 -15.03 -3.02
C LEU A 161 -0.94 -14.47 -1.61
N ASN A 162 -1.98 -14.02 -0.94
CA ASN A 162 -1.89 -13.53 0.43
C ASN A 162 -1.54 -14.63 1.43
N ILE A 163 -2.00 -15.86 1.21
CA ILE A 163 -1.58 -17.00 2.02
C ILE A 163 -0.08 -17.28 1.85
N VAL A 164 0.45 -17.26 0.63
CA VAL A 164 1.90 -17.39 0.41
C VAL A 164 2.66 -16.26 1.13
N ARG A 165 2.21 -15.02 1.01
CA ARG A 165 2.80 -13.87 1.72
C ARG A 165 2.74 -14.04 3.24
N THR A 166 1.67 -14.64 3.76
CA THR A 166 1.53 -14.93 5.19
C THR A 166 2.70 -15.75 5.70
N PHE A 167 3.10 -16.81 4.99
CA PHE A 167 4.23 -17.65 5.42
C PHE A 167 5.57 -16.90 5.34
N VAL A 168 5.76 -16.07 4.30
CA VAL A 168 6.96 -15.23 4.18
C VAL A 168 7.06 -14.24 5.35
N LEU A 169 5.97 -13.53 5.65
CA LEU A 169 5.92 -12.54 6.73
C LEU A 169 6.01 -13.20 8.12
N LYS A 170 5.33 -14.35 8.31
CA LYS A 170 5.46 -15.16 9.52
C LYS A 170 6.93 -15.49 9.81
N HIS A 171 7.67 -15.93 8.78
CA HIS A 171 9.09 -16.26 8.94
C HIS A 171 9.93 -15.02 9.20
N ARG A 172 9.77 -13.98 8.38
CA ARG A 172 10.54 -12.72 8.48
C ARG A 172 10.44 -12.07 9.86
N TYR A 173 9.23 -12.04 10.44
CA TYR A 173 8.97 -11.38 11.73
C TYR A 173 8.85 -12.34 12.93
N SER A 174 9.07 -13.65 12.71
CA SER A 174 8.94 -14.68 13.75
C SER A 174 7.58 -14.64 14.48
N LEU A 175 6.49 -14.52 13.70
CA LEU A 175 5.14 -14.39 14.21
C LEU A 175 4.39 -15.72 14.21
N CYS A 176 3.39 -15.86 15.09
CA CYS A 176 2.43 -16.94 15.08
C CYS A 176 1.23 -16.58 14.19
N LEU A 177 0.52 -17.58 13.68
CA LEU A 177 -0.74 -17.36 12.97
C LEU A 177 -1.90 -17.39 13.97
N SER A 178 -2.86 -16.47 13.84
CA SER A 178 -4.11 -16.50 14.58
C SER A 178 -4.93 -17.77 14.26
N SER A 179 -5.92 -18.07 15.07
CA SER A 179 -6.84 -19.18 14.82
C SER A 179 -7.66 -18.98 13.55
N GLU A 180 -8.10 -17.73 13.30
CA GLU A 180 -8.88 -17.38 12.13
C GLU A 180 -8.04 -17.50 10.85
N LEU A 181 -6.81 -16.99 10.84
CA LEU A 181 -5.92 -17.12 9.70
C LEU A 181 -5.57 -18.58 9.38
N LYS A 182 -5.41 -19.43 10.42
CA LYS A 182 -5.24 -20.88 10.25
C LYS A 182 -6.48 -21.54 9.67
N ARG A 183 -7.69 -21.08 10.02
CA ARG A 183 -8.95 -21.58 9.47
C ARG A 183 -9.02 -21.27 7.97
N ILE A 184 -8.82 -20.02 7.59
CA ILE A 184 -8.83 -19.59 6.17
C ILE A 184 -7.82 -20.39 5.35
N ILE A 185 -6.60 -20.58 5.85
CA ILE A 185 -5.58 -21.36 5.14
C ILE A 185 -6.05 -22.79 4.90
N ARG A 186 -6.71 -23.45 5.86
CA ARG A 186 -7.22 -24.82 5.70
C ARG A 186 -8.41 -24.95 4.76
N GLU A 187 -9.20 -23.89 4.63
CA GLU A 187 -10.36 -23.85 3.72
C GLU A 187 -9.96 -23.66 2.26
N GLU A 188 -8.78 -23.11 2.01
CA GLU A 188 -8.26 -22.85 0.66
C GLU A 188 -7.37 -24.00 0.12
N PHE A 189 -7.02 -24.99 0.98
CA PHE A 189 -6.19 -26.16 0.65
C PHE A 189 -6.81 -27.48 1.12
#